data_2ed65349488bcec7776348024f55d987
#
_entry.id   2ed65349488bcec7776348024f55d987
#
_cell.length_a   1.000
_cell.length_b   1.000
_cell.length_c   1.000
_cell.angle_alpha   90.00
_cell.angle_beta   90.00
_cell.angle_gamma   90.00
#
_symmetry.space_group_name_H-M   'P 1'
#
loop_
_entity.id
_entity.type
_entity.pdbx_description
1 polymer ?
#
loop_
_entity_poly.entity_id
_entity_poly.type
_entity_poly.pdbx_seq_one_letter_code
_entity_poly.pdbx_strand_id
1 'polypeptide(L)'
;MLKVVYFFNWICIGILALFVLLMLLDPHKSGGDAATRGMGTAVLYLGLAALVVLLGLNLLPWQWSKYTAFALVMAPLIFFAVTFSWAAFQRANKVRIEAAKPLFDDPALGRPARMIEDGETKAFQKSLPSLPREVVHSKELLWFAIQEASSGGYRADEKLQCLRMLLDAGAPLDSLLVQSNTSVLSAAANTGNAAVLRLLFERGAGPNVPDPYFNRPYIFDAIISHIAPLASVQAFLEFGADPNATALFDDEDGPIPPLLRAAQFDRWDICAALVEKGARPDFTTPNGKSCAFYMAQAADSIRKYGSPESQAAFARLESLLGVAH
;
A
#
# COMPACT_ATOMS: atom_id res chain seq x y z
N MET A 1 -53.80 17.24 6.29
CA MET A 1 -52.45 17.63 5.79
C MET A 1 -51.79 18.67 6.71
N LEU A 2 -52.41 19.80 7.02
CA LEU A 2 -51.82 20.86 7.88
C LEU A 2 -51.43 20.39 9.28
N LYS A 3 -52.21 19.52 9.93
CA LYS A 3 -51.89 18.96 11.26
C LYS A 3 -50.61 18.11 11.24
N VAL A 4 -50.38 17.39 10.18
CA VAL A 4 -49.17 16.55 10.01
C VAL A 4 -47.93 17.43 9.81
N VAL A 5 -48.05 18.47 8.97
CA VAL A 5 -46.95 19.43 8.73
C VAL A 5 -46.59 20.16 10.03
N TYR A 6 -47.62 20.59 10.80
CA TYR A 6 -47.42 21.26 12.08
C TYR A 6 -46.73 20.37 13.12
N PHE A 7 -47.16 19.10 13.23
CA PHE A 7 -46.54 18.13 14.15
C PHE A 7 -45.08 17.84 13.74
N PHE A 8 -44.83 17.66 12.46
CA PHE A 8 -43.50 17.44 11.93
C PHE A 8 -42.55 18.62 12.20
N ASN A 9 -43.04 19.87 12.00
CA ASN A 9 -42.25 21.05 12.27
C ASN A 9 -41.82 21.12 13.75
N TRP A 10 -42.72 20.79 14.69
CA TRP A 10 -42.41 20.78 16.12
C TRP A 10 -41.38 19.70 16.48
N ILE A 11 -41.41 18.54 15.86
CA ILE A 11 -40.38 17.50 16.04
C ILE A 11 -39.02 18.03 15.59
N CYS A 12 -38.95 18.62 14.40
CA CYS A 12 -37.70 19.16 13.87
C CYS A 12 -37.15 20.33 14.72
N ILE A 13 -38.01 21.20 15.19
CA ILE A 13 -37.63 22.28 16.13
C ILE A 13 -37.08 21.68 17.43
N GLY A 14 -37.71 20.63 17.97
CA GLY A 14 -37.23 19.93 19.17
C GLY A 14 -35.86 19.28 18.98
N ILE A 15 -35.64 18.63 17.85
CA ILE A 15 -34.35 18.03 17.52
C ILE A 15 -33.25 19.08 17.35
N LEU A 16 -33.56 20.20 16.67
CA LEU A 16 -32.62 21.30 16.49
C LEU A 16 -32.30 21.99 17.83
N ALA A 17 -33.28 22.17 18.67
CA ALA A 17 -33.11 22.74 20.03
C ALA A 17 -32.21 21.83 20.89
N LEU A 18 -32.44 20.52 20.84
CA LEU A 18 -31.58 19.53 21.54
C LEU A 18 -30.14 19.57 21.02
N PHE A 19 -29.96 19.64 19.71
CA PHE A 19 -28.64 19.73 19.10
C PHE A 19 -27.87 20.98 19.52
N VAL A 20 -28.55 22.16 19.51
CA VAL A 20 -27.98 23.42 19.97
C VAL A 20 -27.63 23.34 21.46
N LEU A 21 -28.50 22.74 22.28
CA LEU A 21 -28.26 22.53 23.71
C LEU A 21 -27.05 21.66 23.96
N LEU A 22 -26.91 20.54 23.24
CA LEU A 22 -25.75 19.65 23.34
C LEU A 22 -24.48 20.38 22.95
N MET A 23 -24.50 21.19 21.90
CA MET A 23 -23.33 22.00 21.49
C MET A 23 -22.99 23.09 22.54
N LEU A 24 -23.95 23.61 23.27
CA LEU A 24 -23.72 24.58 24.38
C LEU A 24 -23.10 23.90 25.60
N LEU A 25 -23.47 22.65 25.85
CA LEU A 25 -23.02 21.85 26.99
C LEU A 25 -21.74 21.08 26.74
N ASP A 26 -21.17 21.11 25.51
CA ASP A 26 -19.96 20.36 25.15
C ASP A 26 -18.76 20.90 25.93
N PRO A 27 -18.14 20.07 26.81
CA PRO A 27 -17.00 20.47 27.63
C PRO A 27 -15.67 20.52 26.81
N HIS A 28 -15.64 20.00 25.57
CA HIS A 28 -14.43 19.90 24.76
C HIS A 28 -14.10 21.16 23.93
N LYS A 29 -14.73 22.28 24.18
CA LYS A 29 -14.41 23.56 23.52
C LYS A 29 -12.96 24.05 23.72
N SER A 30 -12.17 23.41 24.58
CA SER A 30 -10.83 23.86 24.95
C SER A 30 -9.66 23.16 24.24
N GLY A 31 -9.87 22.10 23.49
CA GLY A 31 -8.80 21.21 22.98
C GLY A 31 -8.47 21.28 21.49
N GLY A 32 -9.18 22.02 20.66
CA GLY A 32 -8.94 22.13 19.23
C GLY A 32 -8.10 23.33 18.80
N ASP A 33 -7.55 23.30 17.59
CA ASP A 33 -6.91 24.46 16.97
C ASP A 33 -7.90 25.63 16.77
N ALA A 34 -7.39 26.84 16.43
CA ALA A 34 -8.23 28.05 16.29
C ALA A 34 -9.28 27.90 15.18
N ALA A 35 -9.00 27.13 14.14
CA ALA A 35 -9.91 26.89 13.02
C ALA A 35 -11.10 26.00 13.42
N THR A 36 -10.84 24.94 14.18
CA THR A 36 -11.88 24.01 14.69
C THR A 36 -12.81 24.72 15.68
N ARG A 37 -12.27 25.60 16.54
CA ARG A 37 -13.05 26.42 17.47
C ARG A 37 -13.92 27.45 16.75
N GLY A 38 -13.38 28.09 15.70
CA GLY A 38 -14.14 29.03 14.87
C GLY A 38 -15.30 28.38 14.13
N MET A 39 -15.10 27.18 13.60
CA MET A 39 -16.14 26.42 12.91
C MET A 39 -17.26 25.97 13.86
N GLY A 40 -16.93 25.50 15.06
CA GLY A 40 -17.91 25.11 16.08
C GLY A 40 -18.80 26.28 16.53
N THR A 41 -18.23 27.46 16.76
CA THR A 41 -18.98 28.65 17.12
C THR A 41 -19.89 29.15 15.98
N ALA A 42 -19.42 29.12 14.73
CA ALA A 42 -20.22 29.48 13.56
C ALA A 42 -21.46 28.56 13.40
N VAL A 43 -21.27 27.24 13.55
CA VAL A 43 -22.37 26.26 13.50
C VAL A 43 -23.37 26.48 14.61
N LEU A 44 -22.92 26.84 15.82
CA LEU A 44 -23.79 27.16 16.94
C LEU A 44 -24.67 28.39 16.66
N TYR A 45 -24.07 29.48 16.14
CA TYR A 45 -24.83 30.70 15.79
C TYR A 45 -25.82 30.46 14.65
N LEU A 46 -25.45 29.70 13.64
CA LEU A 46 -26.34 29.29 12.55
C LEU A 46 -27.52 28.45 13.07
N GLY A 47 -27.24 27.50 13.97
CA GLY A 47 -28.26 26.68 14.61
C GLY A 47 -29.26 27.50 15.44
N LEU A 48 -28.76 28.47 16.23
CA LEU A 48 -29.58 29.39 17.00
C LEU A 48 -30.47 30.30 16.11
N ALA A 49 -29.89 30.85 15.05
CA ALA A 49 -30.61 31.68 14.08
C ALA A 49 -31.73 30.88 13.39
N ALA A 50 -31.40 29.64 12.92
CA ALA A 50 -32.38 28.73 12.33
C ALA A 50 -33.53 28.39 13.31
N LEU A 51 -33.21 28.13 14.59
CA LEU A 51 -34.19 27.85 15.62
C LEU A 51 -35.16 29.02 15.83
N VAL A 52 -34.65 30.25 15.92
CA VAL A 52 -35.46 31.45 16.07
C VAL A 52 -36.40 31.65 14.87
N VAL A 53 -35.87 31.49 13.64
CA VAL A 53 -36.68 31.63 12.42
C VAL A 53 -37.78 30.57 12.35
N LEU A 54 -37.47 29.31 12.62
CA LEU A 54 -38.43 28.20 12.59
C LEU A 54 -39.51 28.34 13.67
N LEU A 55 -39.14 28.75 14.89
CA LEU A 55 -40.08 29.04 15.97
C LEU A 55 -41.00 30.19 15.57
N GLY A 56 -40.44 31.30 15.07
CA GLY A 56 -41.21 32.45 14.62
C GLY A 56 -42.25 32.08 13.55
N LEU A 57 -41.80 31.38 12.51
CA LEU A 57 -42.69 30.91 11.43
C LEU A 57 -43.77 29.93 11.91
N ASN A 58 -43.47 29.07 12.88
CA ASN A 58 -44.40 28.06 13.36
C ASN A 58 -45.45 28.63 14.37
N LEU A 59 -45.11 29.73 15.05
CA LEU A 59 -46.01 30.43 15.99
C LEU A 59 -46.98 31.40 15.29
N LEU A 60 -46.64 31.84 14.07
CA LEU A 60 -47.55 32.74 13.33
C LEU A 60 -48.90 32.05 13.02
N PRO A 61 -50.04 32.77 13.06
CA PRO A 61 -51.34 32.17 12.86
C PRO A 61 -51.63 31.77 11.42
N TRP A 62 -50.82 32.17 10.46
CA TRP A 62 -51.03 31.98 9.05
C TRP A 62 -50.65 30.55 8.59
N GLN A 63 -51.49 29.97 7.75
CA GLN A 63 -51.24 28.62 7.24
C GLN A 63 -49.96 28.57 6.38
N TRP A 64 -49.69 29.61 5.60
CA TRP A 64 -48.52 29.73 4.74
C TRP A 64 -47.19 29.70 5.51
N SER A 65 -47.13 30.27 6.71
CA SER A 65 -45.92 30.27 7.53
C SER A 65 -45.48 28.85 7.94
N LYS A 66 -46.46 27.94 8.12
CA LYS A 66 -46.19 26.54 8.47
C LYS A 66 -45.65 25.73 7.30
N TYR A 67 -46.10 26.01 6.09
CA TYR A 67 -45.53 25.41 4.88
C TYR A 67 -44.14 25.98 4.56
N THR A 68 -43.89 27.26 4.79
CA THR A 68 -42.56 27.84 4.64
C THR A 68 -41.56 27.28 5.66
N ALA A 69 -41.97 27.08 6.92
CA ALA A 69 -41.16 26.45 7.94
C ALA A 69 -40.82 24.97 7.53
N PHE A 70 -41.80 24.23 7.03
CA PHE A 70 -41.63 22.87 6.53
C PHE A 70 -40.66 22.81 5.34
N ALA A 71 -40.82 23.72 4.38
CA ALA A 71 -39.95 23.80 3.21
C ALA A 71 -38.51 24.16 3.62
N LEU A 72 -38.30 25.04 4.56
CA LEU A 72 -36.98 25.42 5.10
C LEU A 72 -36.27 24.25 5.77
N VAL A 73 -37.00 23.37 6.46
CA VAL A 73 -36.46 22.17 7.10
C VAL A 73 -36.15 21.08 6.03
N MET A 74 -37.09 20.90 5.08
CA MET A 74 -36.96 19.84 4.09
C MET A 74 -35.92 20.13 3.00
N ALA A 75 -35.75 21.39 2.60
CA ALA A 75 -34.81 21.76 1.54
C ALA A 75 -33.37 21.34 1.80
N PRO A 76 -32.76 21.58 2.97
CA PRO A 76 -31.42 21.09 3.29
C PRO A 76 -31.35 19.57 3.30
N LEU A 77 -32.36 18.87 3.83
CA LEU A 77 -32.40 17.41 3.88
C LEU A 77 -32.47 16.79 2.49
N ILE A 78 -33.33 17.35 1.62
CA ILE A 78 -33.44 16.93 0.22
C ILE A 78 -32.13 17.21 -0.53
N PHE A 79 -31.56 18.41 -0.35
CA PHE A 79 -30.29 18.78 -0.95
C PHE A 79 -29.17 17.81 -0.54
N PHE A 80 -29.09 17.49 0.76
CA PHE A 80 -28.09 16.55 1.27
C PHE A 80 -28.32 15.12 0.73
N ALA A 81 -29.56 14.65 0.70
CA ALA A 81 -29.91 13.36 0.14
C ALA A 81 -29.58 13.25 -1.36
N VAL A 82 -29.88 14.31 -2.13
CA VAL A 82 -29.57 14.37 -3.57
C VAL A 82 -28.06 14.41 -3.80
N THR A 83 -27.33 15.27 -3.07
CA THR A 83 -25.87 15.37 -3.23
C THR A 83 -25.14 14.10 -2.81
N PHE A 84 -25.59 13.46 -1.73
CA PHE A 84 -25.03 12.18 -1.28
C PHE A 84 -25.31 11.05 -2.28
N SER A 85 -26.55 10.97 -2.77
CA SER A 85 -26.92 9.98 -3.80
C SER A 85 -26.17 10.22 -5.09
N TRP A 86 -25.99 11.49 -5.50
CA TRP A 86 -25.20 11.86 -6.67
C TRP A 86 -23.72 11.48 -6.49
N ALA A 87 -23.13 11.76 -5.33
CA ALA A 87 -21.76 11.39 -5.03
C ALA A 87 -21.55 9.86 -5.02
N ALA A 88 -22.52 9.11 -4.45
CA ALA A 88 -22.51 7.65 -4.49
C ALA A 88 -22.62 7.11 -5.92
N PHE A 89 -23.53 7.68 -6.73
CA PHE A 89 -23.67 7.35 -8.15
C PHE A 89 -22.39 7.66 -8.94
N GLN A 90 -21.77 8.81 -8.72
CA GLN A 90 -20.50 9.18 -9.37
C GLN A 90 -19.37 8.22 -9.00
N ARG A 91 -19.27 7.82 -7.71
CA ARG A 91 -18.28 6.82 -7.26
C ARG A 91 -18.53 5.47 -7.94
N ALA A 92 -19.78 4.99 -7.94
CA ALA A 92 -20.14 3.73 -8.59
C ALA A 92 -19.88 3.76 -10.11
N ASN A 93 -20.18 4.89 -10.75
CA ASN A 93 -19.94 5.06 -12.17
C ASN A 93 -18.45 5.17 -12.52
N LYS A 94 -17.65 5.84 -11.66
CA LYS A 94 -16.19 5.90 -11.81
C LYS A 94 -15.57 4.50 -11.69
N VAL A 95 -15.97 3.72 -10.70
CA VAL A 95 -15.52 2.32 -10.54
C VAL A 95 -15.92 1.49 -11.76
N ARG A 96 -17.15 1.67 -12.28
CA ARG A 96 -17.63 0.96 -13.49
C ARG A 96 -16.85 1.36 -14.75
N ILE A 97 -16.51 2.64 -14.91
CA ILE A 97 -15.72 3.14 -16.05
C ILE A 97 -14.27 2.65 -15.94
N GLU A 98 -13.67 2.68 -14.78
CA GLU A 98 -12.32 2.16 -14.54
C GLU A 98 -12.27 0.65 -14.77
N ALA A 99 -13.26 -0.11 -14.30
CA ALA A 99 -13.39 -1.54 -14.57
C ALA A 99 -13.64 -1.87 -16.04
N ALA A 100 -14.18 -0.93 -16.84
CA ALA A 100 -14.40 -1.10 -18.27
C ALA A 100 -13.20 -0.70 -19.14
N LYS A 101 -12.18 -0.01 -18.56
CA LYS A 101 -10.95 0.30 -19.31
C LYS A 101 -10.24 -1.00 -19.68
N PRO A 102 -9.74 -1.13 -20.92
CA PRO A 102 -8.89 -2.25 -21.27
C PRO A 102 -7.61 -2.18 -20.43
N LEU A 103 -7.24 -3.30 -19.80
CA LEU A 103 -5.99 -3.42 -19.05
C LEU A 103 -4.77 -3.38 -19.97
N PHE A 104 -4.97 -3.74 -21.23
CA PHE A 104 -3.95 -3.80 -22.28
C PHE A 104 -4.50 -3.25 -23.58
N ASP A 105 -3.63 -2.73 -24.41
CA ASP A 105 -3.96 -2.33 -25.80
C ASP A 105 -4.35 -3.54 -26.65
N ASP A 106 -3.76 -4.71 -26.38
CA ASP A 106 -4.16 -5.97 -27.00
C ASP A 106 -5.39 -6.57 -26.30
N PRO A 107 -6.53 -6.66 -26.99
CA PRO A 107 -7.77 -7.25 -26.44
C PRO A 107 -7.61 -8.72 -26.02
N ALA A 108 -6.67 -9.47 -26.62
CA ALA A 108 -6.44 -10.87 -26.30
C ALA A 108 -5.88 -11.06 -24.89
N LEU A 109 -5.14 -10.07 -24.36
CA LEU A 109 -4.60 -10.07 -23.00
C LEU A 109 -5.63 -9.66 -21.95
N GLY A 110 -6.64 -8.89 -22.32
CA GLY A 110 -7.58 -8.27 -21.39
C GLY A 110 -8.37 -9.27 -20.55
N ARG A 111 -8.85 -10.36 -21.16
CA ARG A 111 -9.63 -11.38 -20.42
C ARG A 111 -8.79 -12.19 -19.43
N PRO A 112 -7.64 -12.79 -19.81
CA PRO A 112 -6.78 -13.49 -18.84
C PRO A 112 -6.25 -12.56 -17.75
N ALA A 113 -5.92 -11.31 -18.06
CA ALA A 113 -5.47 -10.34 -17.07
C ALA A 113 -6.54 -10.04 -16.00
N ARG A 114 -7.80 -9.86 -16.40
CA ARG A 114 -8.90 -9.68 -15.42
C ARG A 114 -9.09 -10.89 -14.53
N MET A 115 -8.99 -12.10 -15.06
CA MET A 115 -9.05 -13.32 -14.23
C MET A 115 -7.94 -13.37 -13.19
N ILE A 116 -6.75 -12.86 -13.53
CA ILE A 116 -5.61 -12.76 -12.61
C ILE A 116 -5.88 -11.66 -11.59
N GLU A 117 -6.30 -10.47 -12.01
CA GLU A 117 -6.64 -9.32 -11.15
C GLU A 117 -7.70 -9.69 -10.11
N ASP A 118 -8.76 -10.38 -10.55
CA ASP A 118 -9.86 -10.82 -9.70
C ASP A 118 -9.54 -12.09 -8.89
N GLY A 119 -8.41 -12.74 -9.14
CA GLY A 119 -8.01 -14.00 -8.50
C GLY A 119 -8.96 -15.17 -8.83
N GLU A 120 -9.50 -15.20 -10.06
CA GLU A 120 -10.42 -16.23 -10.52
C GLU A 120 -9.69 -17.50 -10.97
N THR A 121 -9.03 -18.20 -10.06
CA THR A 121 -8.18 -19.37 -10.34
C THR A 121 -8.85 -20.44 -11.18
N LYS A 122 -10.13 -20.79 -10.87
CA LYS A 122 -10.87 -21.84 -11.59
C LYS A 122 -11.20 -21.42 -13.03
N ALA A 123 -11.59 -20.15 -13.23
CA ALA A 123 -11.87 -19.61 -14.55
C ALA A 123 -10.60 -19.52 -15.38
N PHE A 124 -9.52 -19.04 -14.78
CA PHE A 124 -8.20 -18.95 -15.41
C PHE A 124 -7.68 -20.35 -15.81
N GLN A 125 -7.70 -21.32 -14.91
CA GLN A 125 -7.30 -22.70 -15.18
C GLN A 125 -8.07 -23.32 -16.36
N LYS A 126 -9.39 -23.09 -16.42
CA LYS A 126 -10.23 -23.59 -17.51
C LYS A 126 -9.94 -22.91 -18.85
N SER A 127 -9.59 -21.64 -18.84
CA SER A 127 -9.31 -20.86 -20.05
C SER A 127 -7.90 -21.11 -20.60
N LEU A 128 -6.93 -21.41 -19.75
CA LEU A 128 -5.51 -21.49 -20.09
C LEU A 128 -5.19 -22.43 -21.28
N PRO A 129 -5.77 -23.65 -21.40
CA PRO A 129 -5.51 -24.53 -22.54
C PRO A 129 -6.01 -24.00 -23.88
N SER A 130 -6.97 -23.06 -23.86
CA SER A 130 -7.57 -22.46 -25.06
C SER A 130 -6.95 -21.10 -25.44
N LEU A 131 -6.02 -20.58 -24.61
CA LEU A 131 -5.35 -19.33 -24.93
C LEU A 131 -4.32 -19.54 -26.06
N PRO A 132 -4.22 -18.59 -26.99
CA PRO A 132 -3.14 -18.58 -27.98
C PRO A 132 -1.76 -18.61 -27.31
N ARG A 133 -0.81 -19.26 -27.92
CA ARG A 133 0.56 -19.35 -27.40
C ARG A 133 1.18 -17.98 -27.21
N GLU A 134 0.90 -17.04 -28.11
CA GLU A 134 1.35 -15.66 -28.04
C GLU A 134 0.86 -14.95 -26.77
N VAL A 135 -0.36 -15.24 -26.32
CA VAL A 135 -0.92 -14.68 -25.07
C VAL A 135 -0.24 -15.28 -23.84
N VAL A 136 -0.06 -16.60 -23.81
CA VAL A 136 0.63 -17.29 -22.69
C VAL A 136 2.08 -16.85 -22.57
N HIS A 137 2.74 -16.61 -23.72
CA HIS A 137 4.15 -16.16 -23.77
C HIS A 137 4.30 -14.64 -23.78
N SER A 138 3.19 -13.88 -23.56
CA SER A 138 3.27 -12.42 -23.49
C SER A 138 4.03 -11.98 -22.25
N LYS A 139 5.00 -11.11 -22.47
CA LYS A 139 5.79 -10.47 -21.43
C LYS A 139 4.94 -9.56 -20.56
N GLU A 140 4.00 -8.85 -21.19
CA GLU A 140 3.09 -7.94 -20.51
C GLU A 140 2.17 -8.68 -19.55
N LEU A 141 1.64 -9.85 -19.98
CA LEU A 141 0.77 -10.66 -19.13
C LEU A 141 1.53 -11.24 -17.94
N LEU A 142 2.75 -11.73 -18.16
CA LEU A 142 3.61 -12.25 -17.10
C LEU A 142 3.95 -11.15 -16.08
N TRP A 143 4.36 -9.98 -16.57
CA TRP A 143 4.63 -8.84 -15.72
C TRP A 143 3.42 -8.45 -14.87
N PHE A 144 2.26 -8.33 -15.51
CA PHE A 144 1.01 -8.02 -14.81
C PHE A 144 0.69 -9.08 -13.74
N ALA A 145 0.84 -10.36 -14.07
CA ALA A 145 0.62 -11.45 -13.11
C ALA A 145 1.56 -11.38 -11.90
N ILE A 146 2.83 -11.00 -12.11
CA ILE A 146 3.80 -10.82 -11.03
C ILE A 146 3.43 -9.63 -10.17
N GLN A 147 3.07 -8.49 -10.76
CA GLN A 147 2.64 -7.31 -10.02
C GLN A 147 1.39 -7.60 -9.19
N GLU A 148 0.39 -8.27 -9.77
CA GLU A 148 -0.83 -8.63 -9.07
C GLU A 148 -0.57 -9.63 -7.93
N ALA A 149 0.23 -10.66 -8.15
CA ALA A 149 0.61 -11.62 -7.11
C ALA A 149 1.46 -11.00 -6.01
N SER A 150 2.23 -9.95 -6.32
CA SER A 150 3.11 -9.25 -5.39
C SER A 150 2.43 -8.15 -4.59
N SER A 151 1.33 -7.59 -5.11
CA SER A 151 0.64 -6.45 -4.49
C SER A 151 0.09 -6.74 -3.09
N GLY A 152 -0.05 -8.02 -2.71
CA GLY A 152 -0.71 -8.42 -1.48
C GLY A 152 -2.22 -8.08 -1.49
N GLY A 153 -2.88 -8.17 -0.33
CA GLY A 153 -4.26 -7.76 -0.21
C GLY A 153 -5.28 -8.82 -0.65
N TYR A 154 -6.37 -8.37 -1.28
CA TYR A 154 -7.48 -9.25 -1.63
C TYR A 154 -7.06 -10.37 -2.60
N ARG A 155 -7.30 -11.63 -2.21
CA ARG A 155 -6.98 -12.85 -2.97
C ARG A 155 -5.50 -12.98 -3.40
N ALA A 156 -4.57 -12.61 -2.53
CA ALA A 156 -3.14 -12.71 -2.82
C ALA A 156 -2.71 -14.14 -3.17
N ASP A 157 -3.22 -15.15 -2.45
CA ASP A 157 -2.89 -16.55 -2.69
C ASP A 157 -3.45 -17.06 -4.02
N GLU A 158 -4.66 -16.64 -4.38
CA GLU A 158 -5.28 -16.99 -5.67
C GLU A 158 -4.54 -16.35 -6.84
N LYS A 159 -4.10 -15.09 -6.69
CA LYS A 159 -3.28 -14.39 -7.70
C LYS A 159 -1.93 -15.09 -7.88
N LEU A 160 -1.28 -15.49 -6.78
CA LEU A 160 -0.05 -16.28 -6.81
C LEU A 160 -0.28 -17.63 -7.51
N GLN A 161 -1.42 -18.27 -7.30
CA GLN A 161 -1.78 -19.50 -7.99
C GLN A 161 -2.00 -19.28 -9.50
N CYS A 162 -2.61 -18.16 -9.90
CA CYS A 162 -2.73 -17.80 -11.32
C CYS A 162 -1.34 -17.59 -11.96
N LEU A 163 -0.42 -16.91 -11.27
CA LEU A 163 0.97 -16.76 -11.71
C LEU A 163 1.64 -18.12 -11.86
N ARG A 164 1.48 -19.01 -10.87
CA ARG A 164 2.02 -20.38 -10.95
C ARG A 164 1.52 -21.12 -12.19
N MET A 165 0.21 -21.09 -12.45
CA MET A 165 -0.38 -21.71 -13.64
C MET A 165 0.14 -21.12 -14.94
N LEU A 166 0.36 -19.80 -15.01
CA LEU A 166 0.91 -19.13 -16.19
C LEU A 166 2.36 -19.56 -16.46
N LEU A 167 3.17 -19.66 -15.42
CA LEU A 167 4.55 -20.16 -15.51
C LEU A 167 4.59 -21.64 -15.89
N ASP A 168 3.68 -22.48 -15.36
CA ASP A 168 3.56 -23.89 -15.73
C ASP A 168 3.16 -24.08 -17.20
N ALA A 169 2.42 -23.14 -17.75
CA ALA A 169 2.06 -23.11 -19.17
C ALA A 169 3.20 -22.64 -20.09
N GLY A 170 4.37 -22.28 -19.52
CA GLY A 170 5.58 -21.94 -20.28
C GLY A 170 5.78 -20.44 -20.51
N ALA A 171 5.18 -19.57 -19.70
CA ALA A 171 5.48 -18.14 -19.77
C ALA A 171 7.00 -17.89 -19.56
N PRO A 172 7.63 -17.04 -20.39
CA PRO A 172 9.09 -16.89 -20.41
C PRO A 172 9.58 -16.04 -19.23
N LEU A 173 10.44 -16.60 -18.38
CA LEU A 173 11.05 -15.89 -17.25
C LEU A 173 12.18 -14.94 -17.64
N ASP A 174 12.82 -15.17 -18.79
CA ASP A 174 13.99 -14.38 -19.26
C ASP A 174 13.60 -13.03 -19.86
N SER A 175 12.33 -12.67 -19.77
CA SER A 175 11.85 -11.48 -20.43
C SER A 175 12.19 -10.21 -19.66
N LEU A 176 13.13 -9.46 -20.18
CA LEU A 176 13.31 -8.06 -19.85
C LEU A 176 12.09 -7.29 -20.34
N LEU A 177 11.35 -6.69 -19.42
CA LEU A 177 10.23 -5.85 -19.79
C LEU A 177 10.71 -4.48 -20.22
N VAL A 178 10.49 -4.20 -21.49
CA VAL A 178 10.98 -2.99 -22.16
C VAL A 178 10.21 -1.73 -21.74
N GLN A 179 9.04 -1.84 -21.12
CA GLN A 179 8.19 -0.65 -20.84
C GLN A 179 8.63 0.21 -19.66
N SER A 180 9.44 -0.30 -18.73
CA SER A 180 9.83 0.45 -17.52
C SER A 180 11.26 0.24 -17.06
N ASN A 181 12.13 -0.26 -17.90
CA ASN A 181 13.52 -0.60 -17.55
C ASN A 181 13.64 -1.49 -16.28
N THR A 182 12.61 -2.24 -15.95
CA THR A 182 12.56 -3.06 -14.75
C THR A 182 12.41 -4.53 -15.15
N SER A 183 13.24 -5.39 -14.61
CA SER A 183 13.11 -6.83 -14.84
C SER A 183 12.04 -7.46 -13.96
N VAL A 184 11.61 -8.65 -14.33
CA VAL A 184 10.67 -9.46 -13.55
C VAL A 184 11.17 -9.70 -12.11
N LEU A 185 12.48 -9.96 -11.95
CA LEU A 185 13.10 -10.19 -10.64
C LEU A 185 13.20 -8.91 -9.80
N SER A 186 13.55 -7.77 -10.44
CA SER A 186 13.56 -6.48 -9.75
C SER A 186 12.17 -6.11 -9.24
N ALA A 187 11.14 -6.29 -10.06
CA ALA A 187 9.76 -6.04 -9.64
C ALA A 187 9.38 -6.91 -8.43
N ALA A 188 9.64 -8.21 -8.48
CA ALA A 188 9.34 -9.13 -7.38
C ALA A 188 10.14 -8.80 -6.11
N ALA A 189 11.42 -8.41 -6.25
CA ALA A 189 12.28 -8.00 -5.14
C ALA A 189 11.76 -6.72 -4.46
N ASN A 190 11.37 -5.72 -5.24
CA ASN A 190 10.88 -4.43 -4.73
C ASN A 190 9.51 -4.52 -4.05
N THR A 191 8.66 -5.46 -4.44
CA THR A 191 7.35 -5.67 -3.79
C THR A 191 7.45 -6.38 -2.44
N GLY A 192 8.59 -6.95 -2.10
CA GLY A 192 8.81 -7.64 -0.82
C GLY A 192 8.07 -8.98 -0.67
N ASN A 193 7.49 -9.51 -1.75
CA ASN A 193 6.77 -10.77 -1.70
C ASN A 193 7.69 -11.97 -1.94
N ALA A 194 8.23 -12.53 -0.84
CA ALA A 194 9.12 -13.67 -0.88
C ALA A 194 8.50 -14.92 -1.53
N ALA A 195 7.17 -15.08 -1.49
CA ALA A 195 6.50 -16.23 -2.12
C ALA A 195 6.57 -16.15 -3.65
N VAL A 196 6.44 -14.95 -4.21
CA VAL A 196 6.64 -14.73 -5.66
C VAL A 196 8.09 -14.99 -6.05
N LEU A 197 9.06 -14.46 -5.29
CA LEU A 197 10.48 -14.71 -5.54
C LEU A 197 10.82 -16.21 -5.54
N ARG A 198 10.37 -16.94 -4.51
CA ARG A 198 10.57 -18.40 -4.44
C ARG A 198 9.97 -19.10 -5.65
N LEU A 199 8.73 -18.73 -6.04
CA LEU A 199 8.11 -19.30 -7.22
C LEU A 199 8.92 -19.06 -8.50
N LEU A 200 9.47 -17.86 -8.70
CA LEU A 200 10.32 -17.54 -9.86
C LEU A 200 11.61 -18.35 -9.85
N PHE A 201 12.27 -18.48 -8.69
CA PHE A 201 13.48 -19.29 -8.53
C PHE A 201 13.21 -20.79 -8.74
N GLU A 202 12.12 -21.34 -8.22
CA GLU A 202 11.66 -22.71 -8.47
C GLU A 202 11.47 -23.00 -9.96
N ARG A 203 11.17 -21.97 -10.76
CA ARG A 203 10.98 -22.06 -12.21
C ARG A 203 12.23 -21.71 -13.02
N GLY A 204 13.37 -21.60 -12.36
CA GLY A 204 14.68 -21.45 -13.01
C GLY A 204 15.17 -20.02 -13.17
N ALA A 205 14.53 -19.03 -12.56
CA ALA A 205 15.12 -17.70 -12.48
C ALA A 205 16.45 -17.76 -11.71
N GLY A 206 17.49 -17.16 -12.24
CA GLY A 206 18.82 -17.16 -11.61
C GLY A 206 18.91 -16.09 -10.51
N PRO A 207 19.23 -16.44 -9.23
CA PRO A 207 19.33 -15.45 -8.16
C PRO A 207 20.55 -14.52 -8.30
N ASN A 208 21.54 -14.91 -9.09
CA ASN A 208 22.79 -14.18 -9.30
C ASN A 208 22.86 -13.45 -10.66
N VAL A 209 21.77 -13.47 -11.44
CA VAL A 209 21.71 -12.73 -12.70
C VAL A 209 21.74 -11.24 -12.39
N PRO A 210 22.65 -10.46 -13.00
CA PRO A 210 22.69 -9.02 -12.78
C PRO A 210 21.54 -8.33 -13.50
N ASP A 211 21.05 -7.25 -12.89
CA ASP A 211 20.14 -6.32 -13.57
C ASP A 211 20.83 -5.72 -14.79
N PRO A 212 20.24 -5.80 -15.99
CA PRO A 212 20.88 -5.35 -17.22
C PRO A 212 21.07 -3.83 -17.32
N TYR A 213 20.34 -3.04 -16.53
CA TYR A 213 20.45 -1.59 -16.51
C TYR A 213 21.47 -1.10 -15.48
N PHE A 214 21.45 -1.71 -14.28
CA PHE A 214 22.33 -1.30 -13.18
C PHE A 214 23.55 -2.20 -13.04
N ASN A 215 23.63 -3.28 -13.79
CA ASN A 215 24.70 -4.28 -13.74
C ASN A 215 25.05 -4.75 -12.32
N ARG A 216 23.99 -4.95 -11.51
CA ARG A 216 24.10 -5.40 -10.12
C ARG A 216 23.15 -6.56 -9.85
N PRO A 217 23.50 -7.51 -8.95
CA PRO A 217 22.61 -8.59 -8.54
C PRO A 217 21.34 -8.05 -7.87
N TYR A 218 20.19 -8.67 -8.15
CA TYR A 218 18.87 -8.25 -7.64
C TYR A 218 18.71 -8.35 -6.11
N ILE A 219 19.59 -9.06 -5.42
CA ILE A 219 19.62 -9.08 -3.94
C ILE A 219 19.78 -7.66 -3.37
N PHE A 220 20.47 -6.75 -4.08
CA PHE A 220 20.59 -5.36 -3.66
C PHE A 220 19.27 -4.61 -3.72
N ASP A 221 18.40 -4.92 -4.69
CA ASP A 221 17.06 -4.33 -4.77
C ASP A 221 16.20 -4.80 -3.60
N ALA A 222 16.33 -6.08 -3.19
CA ALA A 222 15.67 -6.60 -2.00
C ALA A 222 16.15 -5.92 -0.71
N ILE A 223 17.45 -5.63 -0.55
CA ILE A 223 18.03 -4.97 0.61
C ILE A 223 17.48 -3.55 0.78
N ILE A 224 17.39 -2.78 -0.30
CA ILE A 224 16.92 -1.39 -0.27
C ILE A 224 15.39 -1.26 -0.29
N SER A 225 14.66 -2.35 -0.48
CA SER A 225 13.20 -2.35 -0.49
C SER A 225 12.65 -1.89 0.87
N HIS A 226 11.55 -1.13 0.83
CA HIS A 226 10.84 -0.70 2.04
C HIS A 226 9.80 -1.74 2.52
N ILE A 227 9.52 -2.77 1.71
CA ILE A 227 8.48 -3.77 1.98
C ILE A 227 9.15 -5.13 2.24
N ALA A 228 9.02 -5.64 3.47
CA ALA A 228 9.51 -6.95 3.90
C ALA A 228 10.90 -7.36 3.36
N PRO A 229 11.94 -6.51 3.46
CA PRO A 229 13.22 -6.73 2.82
C PRO A 229 13.91 -8.00 3.30
N LEU A 230 13.82 -8.35 4.59
CA LEU A 230 14.42 -9.56 5.14
C LEU A 230 13.89 -10.83 4.47
N ALA A 231 12.57 -10.95 4.29
CA ALA A 231 11.96 -12.12 3.66
C ALA A 231 12.39 -12.30 2.19
N SER A 232 12.54 -11.18 1.47
CA SER A 232 13.03 -11.17 0.09
C SER A 232 14.52 -11.58 0.01
N VAL A 233 15.37 -11.01 0.87
CA VAL A 233 16.80 -11.37 0.93
C VAL A 233 16.96 -12.83 1.32
N GLN A 234 16.19 -13.34 2.27
CA GLN A 234 16.20 -14.75 2.65
C GLN A 234 15.83 -15.64 1.46
N ALA A 235 14.82 -15.28 0.65
CA ALA A 235 14.49 -16.03 -0.55
C ALA A 235 15.66 -16.07 -1.55
N PHE A 236 16.34 -14.95 -1.80
CA PHE A 236 17.55 -14.94 -2.62
C PHE A 236 18.62 -15.89 -2.08
N LEU A 237 18.92 -15.81 -0.78
CA LEU A 237 19.95 -16.63 -0.13
C LEU A 237 19.59 -18.13 -0.06
N GLU A 238 18.30 -18.46 0.09
CA GLU A 238 17.80 -19.84 0.04
C GLU A 238 18.06 -20.52 -1.32
N PHE A 239 17.96 -19.72 -2.39
CA PHE A 239 18.18 -20.20 -3.75
C PHE A 239 19.60 -19.96 -4.28
N GLY A 240 20.56 -19.66 -3.41
CA GLY A 240 21.98 -19.63 -3.73
C GLY A 240 22.47 -18.30 -4.30
N ALA A 241 21.85 -17.17 -3.93
CA ALA A 241 22.45 -15.87 -4.19
C ALA A 241 23.79 -15.76 -3.46
N ASP A 242 24.80 -15.22 -4.15
CA ASP A 242 26.12 -15.00 -3.56
C ASP A 242 26.08 -13.85 -2.54
N PRO A 243 26.28 -14.13 -1.23
CA PRO A 243 26.26 -13.11 -0.20
C PRO A 243 27.46 -12.16 -0.29
N ASN A 244 28.46 -12.47 -1.13
CA ASN A 244 29.68 -11.69 -1.33
C ASN A 244 29.74 -11.05 -2.75
N ALA A 245 28.67 -11.15 -3.53
CA ALA A 245 28.60 -10.43 -4.79
C ALA A 245 28.77 -8.93 -4.57
N THR A 246 29.40 -8.24 -5.51
CA THR A 246 29.62 -6.78 -5.35
C THR A 246 28.84 -5.99 -6.39
N ALA A 247 28.44 -4.78 -6.01
CA ALA A 247 27.80 -3.82 -6.90
C ALA A 247 28.36 -2.42 -6.67
N LEU A 248 28.42 -1.65 -7.77
CA LEU A 248 28.80 -0.25 -7.74
C LEU A 248 27.54 0.62 -7.51
N PHE A 249 27.69 1.63 -6.67
CA PHE A 249 26.65 2.64 -6.40
C PHE A 249 27.27 4.04 -6.53
N ASP A 250 26.46 5.01 -6.93
CA ASP A 250 26.92 6.39 -7.17
C ASP A 250 27.44 7.10 -5.89
N ASP A 251 27.01 6.61 -4.73
CA ASP A 251 27.38 7.12 -3.40
C ASP A 251 28.63 6.44 -2.80
N GLU A 252 29.27 5.54 -3.54
CA GLU A 252 30.45 4.78 -3.06
C GLU A 252 31.67 4.88 -3.99
N ASP A 253 32.85 4.84 -3.42
CA ASP A 253 34.13 4.95 -4.12
C ASP A 253 34.58 3.60 -4.77
N GLY A 254 33.70 2.61 -4.80
CA GLY A 254 33.97 1.31 -5.39
C GLY A 254 32.85 0.31 -5.15
N PRO A 255 32.97 -0.89 -5.72
CA PRO A 255 31.95 -1.91 -5.56
C PRO A 255 31.90 -2.40 -4.11
N ILE A 256 30.70 -2.51 -3.56
CA ILE A 256 30.44 -2.95 -2.19
C ILE A 256 29.60 -4.23 -2.13
N PRO A 257 29.79 -5.10 -1.10
CA PRO A 257 28.98 -6.30 -0.92
C PRO A 257 27.63 -6.01 -0.27
N PRO A 258 26.67 -6.97 -0.36
CA PRO A 258 25.35 -6.89 0.26
C PRO A 258 25.38 -6.57 1.75
N LEU A 259 26.33 -7.16 2.49
CA LEU A 259 26.49 -6.93 3.92
C LEU A 259 26.75 -5.46 4.25
N LEU A 260 27.64 -4.81 3.51
CA LEU A 260 27.94 -3.40 3.72
C LEU A 260 26.74 -2.53 3.34
N ARG A 261 26.05 -2.86 2.22
CA ARG A 261 24.85 -2.12 1.82
C ARG A 261 23.73 -2.24 2.86
N ALA A 262 23.50 -3.42 3.43
CA ALA A 262 22.55 -3.62 4.51
C ALA A 262 22.90 -2.80 5.76
N ALA A 263 24.18 -2.77 6.14
CA ALA A 263 24.67 -1.99 7.28
C ALA A 263 24.46 -0.47 7.11
N GLN A 264 24.66 0.05 5.89
CA GLN A 264 24.39 1.47 5.55
C GLN A 264 22.93 1.90 5.78
N PHE A 265 21.99 0.95 5.67
CA PHE A 265 20.56 1.20 5.87
C PHE A 265 20.06 0.71 7.25
N ASP A 266 20.96 0.46 8.21
CA ASP A 266 20.60 -0.05 9.54
C ASP A 266 19.76 -1.34 9.52
N ARG A 267 19.93 -2.17 8.46
CA ARG A 267 19.22 -3.45 8.31
C ARG A 267 19.97 -4.57 9.02
N TRP A 268 20.00 -4.53 10.35
CA TRP A 268 20.78 -5.46 11.17
C TRP A 268 20.29 -6.90 11.08
N ASP A 269 19.01 -7.09 10.88
CA ASP A 269 18.36 -8.37 10.61
C ASP A 269 18.86 -9.00 9.29
N ILE A 270 19.00 -8.20 8.24
CA ILE A 270 19.57 -8.62 6.96
C ILE A 270 21.06 -8.87 7.09
N CYS A 271 21.80 -8.03 7.83
CA CYS A 271 23.22 -8.25 8.11
C CYS A 271 23.47 -9.61 8.77
N ALA A 272 22.67 -9.94 9.80
CA ALA A 272 22.75 -11.24 10.47
C ALA A 272 22.47 -12.39 9.50
N ALA A 273 21.40 -12.30 8.69
CA ALA A 273 21.06 -13.32 7.70
C ALA A 273 22.16 -13.52 6.63
N LEU A 274 22.79 -12.43 6.18
CA LEU A 274 23.91 -12.49 5.22
C LEU A 274 25.14 -13.16 5.84
N VAL A 275 25.50 -12.80 7.08
CA VAL A 275 26.66 -13.41 7.78
C VAL A 275 26.43 -14.91 8.01
N GLU A 276 25.22 -15.33 8.39
CA GLU A 276 24.85 -16.74 8.55
C GLU A 276 24.95 -17.55 7.23
N LYS A 277 24.81 -16.87 6.11
CA LYS A 277 24.96 -17.46 4.77
C LYS A 277 26.37 -17.27 4.17
N GLY A 278 27.34 -16.83 4.99
CA GLY A 278 28.74 -16.76 4.60
C GLY A 278 29.19 -15.43 3.99
N ALA A 279 28.46 -14.34 4.24
CA ALA A 279 28.98 -13.01 3.92
C ALA A 279 30.21 -12.71 4.75
N ARG A 280 31.25 -12.17 4.11
CA ARG A 280 32.52 -11.81 4.74
C ARG A 280 32.38 -10.45 5.46
N PRO A 281 32.60 -10.40 6.78
CA PRO A 281 32.45 -9.17 7.54
C PRO A 281 33.66 -8.24 7.49
N ASP A 282 34.81 -8.73 7.01
CA ASP A 282 36.09 -8.05 6.96
C ASP A 282 36.25 -7.07 5.79
N PHE A 283 35.26 -6.98 4.92
CA PHE A 283 35.29 -6.04 3.82
C PHE A 283 35.33 -4.60 4.31
N THR A 284 36.26 -3.82 3.76
CA THR A 284 36.41 -2.39 4.07
C THR A 284 36.60 -1.61 2.77
N THR A 285 35.86 -0.51 2.62
CA THR A 285 36.05 0.40 1.49
C THR A 285 37.36 1.17 1.60
N PRO A 286 37.85 1.77 0.49
CA PRO A 286 39.04 2.64 0.53
C PRO A 286 38.97 3.75 1.58
N ASN A 287 37.77 4.23 1.90
CA ASN A 287 37.53 5.27 2.90
C ASN A 287 37.33 4.72 4.32
N GLY A 288 37.65 3.45 4.57
CA GLY A 288 37.59 2.83 5.89
C GLY A 288 36.18 2.43 6.37
N LYS A 289 35.16 2.52 5.52
CA LYS A 289 33.80 2.08 5.87
C LYS A 289 33.73 0.55 5.82
N SER A 290 33.20 -0.05 6.87
CA SER A 290 32.99 -1.51 6.99
C SER A 290 31.67 -1.77 7.74
N CYS A 291 31.24 -3.02 7.83
CA CYS A 291 30.10 -3.39 8.66
C CYS A 291 30.34 -2.98 10.13
N ALA A 292 31.54 -3.24 10.67
CA ALA A 292 31.91 -2.84 12.02
C ALA A 292 31.90 -1.32 12.24
N PHE A 293 32.28 -0.53 11.23
CA PHE A 293 32.20 0.93 11.28
C PHE A 293 30.74 1.41 11.48
N TYR A 294 29.79 0.90 10.67
CA TYR A 294 28.37 1.26 10.80
C TYR A 294 27.76 0.75 12.09
N MET A 295 28.14 -0.45 12.55
CA MET A 295 27.72 -0.98 13.85
C MET A 295 28.16 -0.08 15.00
N ALA A 296 29.43 0.35 15.02
CA ALA A 296 29.95 1.24 16.07
C ALA A 296 29.20 2.58 16.09
N GLN A 297 28.84 3.10 14.90
CA GLN A 297 28.10 4.35 14.78
C GLN A 297 26.65 4.24 15.26
N ALA A 298 26.01 3.10 15.04
CA ALA A 298 24.61 2.86 15.38
C ALA A 298 24.38 2.34 16.82
N ALA A 299 25.41 1.76 17.46
CA ALA A 299 25.29 1.00 18.71
C ALA A 299 24.53 1.76 19.82
N ASP A 300 24.93 2.98 20.14
CA ASP A 300 24.32 3.77 21.21
C ASP A 300 22.87 4.14 20.90
N SER A 301 22.59 4.49 19.64
CA SER A 301 21.24 4.82 19.17
C SER A 301 20.31 3.62 19.25
N ILE A 302 20.77 2.46 18.80
CA ILE A 302 19.98 1.23 18.82
C ILE A 302 19.71 0.77 20.26
N ARG A 303 20.72 0.77 21.13
CA ARG A 303 20.56 0.38 22.54
C ARG A 303 19.58 1.29 23.27
N LYS A 304 19.53 2.58 22.94
CA LYS A 304 18.72 3.57 23.64
C LYS A 304 17.32 3.76 23.02
N TYR A 305 17.20 3.70 21.72
CA TYR A 305 15.98 4.08 20.99
C TYR A 305 15.48 3.03 20.01
N GLY A 306 16.24 1.95 19.78
CA GLY A 306 15.85 0.88 18.84
C GLY A 306 14.61 0.14 19.31
N SER A 307 13.82 -0.37 18.34
CA SER A 307 12.74 -1.30 18.67
C SER A 307 13.31 -2.60 19.24
N PRO A 308 12.52 -3.37 20.01
CA PRO A 308 12.97 -4.67 20.54
C PRO A 308 13.50 -5.62 19.45
N GLU A 309 12.87 -5.61 18.27
CA GLU A 309 13.29 -6.42 17.12
C GLU A 309 14.64 -5.95 16.58
N SER A 310 14.85 -4.64 16.45
CA SER A 310 16.11 -4.06 15.98
C SER A 310 17.23 -4.32 16.96
N GLN A 311 16.98 -4.19 18.26
CA GLN A 311 17.95 -4.52 19.32
C GLN A 311 18.33 -6.00 19.30
N ALA A 312 17.36 -6.90 19.14
CA ALA A 312 17.60 -8.34 19.06
C ALA A 312 18.40 -8.70 17.80
N ALA A 313 18.08 -8.12 16.65
CA ALA A 313 18.81 -8.32 15.41
C ALA A 313 20.27 -7.83 15.51
N PHE A 314 20.47 -6.65 16.12
CA PHE A 314 21.79 -6.09 16.34
C PHE A 314 22.63 -6.97 17.28
N ALA A 315 22.07 -7.39 18.41
CA ALA A 315 22.74 -8.29 19.36
C ALA A 315 23.10 -9.66 18.74
N ARG A 316 22.21 -10.19 17.87
CA ARG A 316 22.50 -11.40 17.08
C ARG A 316 23.70 -11.20 16.16
N LEU A 317 23.76 -10.07 15.47
CA LEU A 317 24.90 -9.73 14.61
C LEU A 317 26.19 -9.59 15.41
N GLU A 318 26.18 -8.90 16.57
CA GLU A 318 27.33 -8.80 17.49
C GLU A 318 27.84 -10.19 17.88
N SER A 319 26.94 -11.11 18.24
CA SER A 319 27.29 -12.49 18.59
C SER A 319 27.92 -13.27 17.42
N LEU A 320 27.38 -13.11 16.20
CA LEU A 320 27.91 -13.77 14.99
C LEU A 320 29.32 -13.29 14.62
N LEU A 321 29.58 -12.01 14.85
CA LEU A 321 30.88 -11.39 14.55
C LEU A 321 31.92 -11.56 15.67
N GLY A 322 31.53 -12.11 16.84
CA GLY A 322 32.41 -12.25 17.99
C GLY A 322 32.77 -10.92 18.64
N VAL A 323 32.01 -9.86 18.40
CA VAL A 323 32.16 -8.53 18.99
C VAL A 323 31.32 -8.49 20.26
N ALA A 324 31.81 -9.07 21.35
CA ALA A 324 31.16 -8.91 22.66
C ALA A 324 31.68 -7.63 23.30
N HIS A 325 30.77 -6.74 23.71
CA HIS A 325 31.07 -5.57 24.55
C HIS A 325 30.75 -5.85 26.00
#